data_d00a0ee2a0c22b334dd56f34ae2eaa80
#
_entry.id   d00a0ee2a0c22b334dd56f34ae2eaa80
#
_cell.length_a   1.000
_cell.length_b   1.000
_cell.length_c   1.000
_cell.angle_alpha   90.00
_cell.angle_beta   90.00
_cell.angle_gamma   90.00
#
_symmetry.space_group_name_H-M   'P 1'
#
loop_
_entity.id
_entity.type
_entity.pdbx_description
1 polymer ?
#
loop_
_entity_poly.entity_id
_entity_poly.type
_entity_poly.pdbx_seq_one_letter_code
_entity_poly.pdbx_strand_id
1 'polypeptide(L)'
;MNAPGERSPVSIPYTWGNRLYDQALCDSLWAERARVRGVVVDLGCGMKPYQSWLGAGADRWLGFDLPSSVSGKPRADAFATGTDVPLRDGAADCVLSTQVIEHVPRPFEVVAEAARLLKPGGSLLLSAPQAQWLHEEPHDYFRYTKYGLMELARTAGLTPLSVVPFGGAIALIGFLLSSHVPMLGAKERSPWWHVRRSIQAVIQWCAERLDRLFHVPSDTMGNLLIAEKPR
;
A
#
# COMPACT_ATOMS: atom_id res chain seq x y z
N MET A 1 3.00 -0.50 -21.75
CA MET A 1 2.68 0.77 -21.06
C MET A 1 1.16 0.89 -21.06
N ASN A 2 0.53 0.80 -19.91
CA ASN A 2 -0.92 0.97 -19.77
C ASN A 2 -1.24 2.47 -19.79
N ALA A 3 -2.43 2.82 -20.34
CA ALA A 3 -2.86 4.21 -20.42
C ALA A 3 -2.93 4.83 -19.00
N PRO A 4 -2.38 6.03 -18.78
CA PRO A 4 -2.54 6.73 -17.52
C PRO A 4 -4.02 7.03 -17.32
N GLY A 5 -4.61 6.53 -16.22
CA GLY A 5 -6.00 6.81 -15.84
C GLY A 5 -6.96 5.62 -15.82
N GLU A 6 -6.50 4.41 -16.12
CA GLU A 6 -7.34 3.21 -15.96
C GLU A 6 -7.55 2.93 -14.47
N ARG A 7 -8.80 3.01 -14.01
CA ARG A 7 -9.14 2.73 -12.60
C ARG A 7 -9.11 1.23 -12.32
N SER A 8 -8.66 0.90 -11.12
CA SER A 8 -8.84 -0.43 -10.57
C SER A 8 -10.34 -0.81 -10.58
N PRO A 9 -10.69 -2.02 -11.03
CA PRO A 9 -12.08 -2.49 -11.04
C PRO A 9 -12.63 -2.78 -9.65
N VAL A 10 -11.88 -2.49 -8.59
CA VAL A 10 -12.12 -2.99 -7.24
C VAL A 10 -12.63 -1.91 -6.31
N SER A 11 -13.65 -2.27 -5.55
CA SER A 11 -13.95 -1.64 -4.27
C SER A 11 -13.41 -2.53 -3.14
N ILE A 12 -12.24 -2.19 -2.58
CA ILE A 12 -11.87 -2.69 -1.25
C ILE A 12 -12.94 -2.19 -0.27
N PRO A 13 -13.30 -2.95 0.78
CA PRO A 13 -14.18 -2.44 1.82
C PRO A 13 -13.44 -1.30 2.55
N TYR A 14 -13.61 -0.09 2.03
CA TYR A 14 -13.01 1.12 2.56
C TYR A 14 -13.54 1.43 3.95
N THR A 15 -12.66 1.75 4.87
CA THR A 15 -13.08 2.65 5.93
C THR A 15 -13.33 4.02 5.27
N TRP A 16 -14.49 4.64 5.51
CA TRP A 16 -14.88 5.88 4.79
C TRP A 16 -13.84 7.01 4.91
N GLY A 17 -13.06 7.02 5.99
CA GLY A 17 -11.95 7.96 6.15
C GLY A 17 -10.79 7.76 5.18
N ASN A 18 -10.55 6.53 4.74
CA ASN A 18 -9.40 6.14 3.92
C ASN A 18 -9.73 5.95 2.43
N ARG A 19 -10.98 6.13 2.02
CA ARG A 19 -11.41 5.83 0.64
C ARG A 19 -10.50 6.45 -0.42
N LEU A 20 -10.13 7.73 -0.26
CA LEU A 20 -9.30 8.43 -1.25
C LEU A 20 -7.89 7.81 -1.32
N TYR A 21 -7.32 7.49 -0.16
CA TYR A 21 -6.03 6.83 -0.03
C TYR A 21 -6.04 5.43 -0.66
N ASP A 22 -7.00 4.60 -0.24
CA ASP A 22 -7.11 3.21 -0.67
C ASP A 22 -7.34 3.11 -2.19
N GLN A 23 -8.21 3.97 -2.74
CA GLN A 23 -8.46 4.00 -4.18
C GLN A 23 -7.20 4.38 -4.96
N ALA A 24 -6.45 5.39 -4.50
CA ALA A 24 -5.24 5.83 -5.19
C ALA A 24 -4.14 4.76 -5.14
N LEU A 25 -4.01 4.04 -4.02
CA LEU A 25 -3.11 2.89 -3.91
C LEU A 25 -3.54 1.75 -4.85
N CYS A 26 -4.83 1.41 -4.88
CA CYS A 26 -5.36 0.37 -5.78
C CYS A 26 -5.14 0.72 -7.26
N ASP A 27 -5.37 1.96 -7.65
CA ASP A 27 -5.15 2.42 -9.03
C ASP A 27 -3.66 2.31 -9.40
N SER A 28 -2.76 2.65 -8.46
CA SER A 28 -1.31 2.52 -8.66
C SER A 28 -0.88 1.06 -8.80
N LEU A 29 -1.40 0.16 -7.96
CA LEU A 29 -1.13 -1.28 -8.05
C LEU A 29 -1.71 -1.88 -9.34
N TRP A 30 -2.90 -1.45 -9.74
CA TRP A 30 -3.54 -1.90 -10.98
C TRP A 30 -2.72 -1.54 -12.22
N ALA A 31 -2.11 -0.37 -12.25
CA ALA A 31 -1.23 0.05 -13.34
C ALA A 31 -0.02 -0.89 -13.50
N GLU A 32 0.46 -1.48 -12.39
CA GLU A 32 1.61 -2.39 -12.34
C GLU A 32 1.23 -3.89 -12.34
N ARG A 33 -0.04 -4.24 -12.54
CA ARG A 33 -0.56 -5.62 -12.46
C ARG A 33 0.18 -6.63 -13.33
N ALA A 34 0.74 -6.21 -14.45
CA ALA A 34 1.50 -7.09 -15.34
C ALA A 34 2.78 -7.65 -14.71
N ARG A 35 3.28 -7.03 -13.62
CA ARG A 35 4.43 -7.51 -12.85
C ARG A 35 4.05 -8.56 -11.82
N VAL A 36 2.78 -8.62 -11.44
CA VAL A 36 2.24 -9.56 -10.45
C VAL A 36 1.91 -10.88 -11.14
N ARG A 37 2.91 -11.73 -11.27
CA ARG A 37 2.83 -12.99 -12.04
C ARG A 37 3.70 -14.09 -11.42
N GLY A 38 3.47 -15.34 -11.84
CA GLY A 38 4.22 -16.49 -11.34
C GLY A 38 3.98 -16.74 -9.86
N VAL A 39 5.02 -16.97 -9.10
CA VAL A 39 4.96 -17.12 -7.64
C VAL A 39 4.99 -15.72 -7.01
N VAL A 40 3.89 -15.31 -6.41
CA VAL A 40 3.75 -14.04 -5.69
C VAL A 40 3.85 -14.29 -4.19
N VAL A 41 4.73 -13.55 -3.52
CA VAL A 41 4.85 -13.52 -2.07
C VAL A 41 4.30 -12.18 -1.57
N ASP A 42 3.31 -12.23 -0.68
CA ASP A 42 2.62 -11.06 -0.11
C ASP A 42 3.03 -10.94 1.37
N LEU A 43 3.93 -9.98 1.65
CA LEU A 43 4.46 -9.72 2.99
C LEU A 43 3.58 -8.71 3.74
N GLY A 44 3.08 -9.11 4.90
CA GLY A 44 2.06 -8.35 5.63
C GLY A 44 0.72 -8.43 4.91
N CYS A 45 0.32 -9.64 4.53
CA CYS A 45 -0.79 -9.86 3.61
C CYS A 45 -2.18 -9.50 4.18
N GLY A 46 -2.32 -9.33 5.49
CA GLY A 46 -3.59 -9.06 6.15
C GLY A 46 -4.69 -10.03 5.70
N MET A 47 -5.79 -9.47 5.24
CA MET A 47 -6.93 -10.22 4.69
C MET A 47 -6.78 -10.57 3.21
N LYS A 48 -5.60 -10.36 2.61
CA LYS A 48 -5.29 -10.54 1.18
C LYS A 48 -6.24 -9.73 0.26
N PRO A 49 -6.40 -8.43 0.49
CA PRO A 49 -7.38 -7.63 -0.25
C PRO A 49 -7.08 -7.51 -1.74
N TYR A 50 -5.84 -7.75 -2.14
CA TYR A 50 -5.37 -7.59 -3.52
C TYR A 50 -5.42 -8.89 -4.34
N GLN A 51 -5.41 -10.06 -3.69
CA GLN A 51 -5.30 -11.36 -4.36
C GLN A 51 -6.36 -11.60 -5.42
N SER A 52 -7.61 -11.25 -5.15
CA SER A 52 -8.75 -11.57 -6.03
C SER A 52 -8.72 -10.85 -7.39
N TRP A 53 -8.06 -9.70 -7.47
CA TRP A 53 -8.07 -8.87 -8.67
C TRP A 53 -6.66 -8.59 -9.24
N LEU A 54 -5.64 -8.61 -8.39
CA LEU A 54 -4.25 -8.43 -8.83
C LEU A 54 -3.61 -9.78 -9.19
N GLY A 55 -4.11 -10.86 -8.61
CA GLY A 55 -3.55 -12.20 -8.74
C GLY A 55 -3.90 -12.96 -10.03
N ALA A 56 -4.54 -12.32 -11.01
CA ALA A 56 -4.94 -12.98 -12.27
C ALA A 56 -3.75 -13.57 -13.07
N GLY A 57 -2.55 -12.98 -12.93
CA GLY A 57 -1.32 -13.49 -13.54
C GLY A 57 -0.47 -14.38 -12.63
N ALA A 58 -0.89 -14.61 -11.39
CA ALA A 58 -0.16 -15.40 -10.42
C ALA A 58 -0.48 -16.89 -10.57
N ASP A 59 0.55 -17.72 -10.66
CA ASP A 59 0.41 -19.19 -10.58
C ASP A 59 0.16 -19.62 -9.13
N ARG A 60 0.78 -18.90 -8.18
CA ARG A 60 0.62 -19.10 -6.74
C ARG A 60 0.70 -17.76 -6.02
N TRP A 61 -0.12 -17.60 -4.98
CA TRP A 61 -0.11 -16.43 -4.09
C TRP A 61 0.10 -16.91 -2.65
N LEU A 62 1.24 -16.57 -2.07
CA LEU A 62 1.65 -16.97 -0.73
C LEU A 62 1.68 -15.73 0.18
N GLY A 63 0.76 -15.65 1.11
CA GLY A 63 0.65 -14.55 2.06
C GLY A 63 1.29 -14.90 3.40
N PHE A 64 2.13 -14.01 3.89
CA PHE A 64 2.76 -14.09 5.21
C PHE A 64 2.38 -12.88 6.07
N ASP A 65 2.13 -13.14 7.34
CA ASP A 65 1.78 -12.09 8.31
C ASP A 65 2.13 -12.53 9.73
N LEU A 66 2.00 -11.64 10.68
CA LEU A 66 2.08 -11.97 12.10
C LEU A 66 0.78 -12.67 12.56
N PRO A 67 0.83 -13.52 13.62
CA PRO A 67 -0.36 -14.21 14.13
C PRO A 67 -1.47 -13.28 14.62
N SER A 68 -1.08 -12.08 15.06
CA SER A 68 -1.98 -11.02 15.52
C SER A 68 -1.71 -9.77 14.70
N SER A 69 -2.65 -9.39 13.86
CA SER A 69 -2.66 -8.13 13.15
C SER A 69 -3.67 -7.19 13.81
N VAL A 70 -3.39 -5.89 13.83
CA VAL A 70 -4.34 -4.86 14.31
C VAL A 70 -5.61 -4.86 13.49
N SER A 71 -5.52 -5.26 12.22
CA SER A 71 -6.66 -5.42 11.30
C SER A 71 -7.49 -6.69 11.54
N GLY A 72 -7.18 -7.47 12.57
CA GLY A 72 -7.85 -8.71 12.89
C GLY A 72 -7.03 -9.97 12.56
N LYS A 73 -7.69 -11.13 12.47
CA LYS A 73 -7.01 -12.39 12.17
C LYS A 73 -6.67 -12.45 10.68
N PRO A 74 -5.38 -12.48 10.29
CA PRO A 74 -4.98 -12.45 8.88
C PRO A 74 -5.34 -13.76 8.16
N ARG A 75 -5.49 -13.68 6.83
CA ARG A 75 -5.63 -14.84 5.94
C ARG A 75 -4.28 -15.32 5.42
N ALA A 76 -3.26 -15.30 6.28
CA ALA A 76 -1.94 -15.76 5.95
C ALA A 76 -1.91 -17.28 5.68
N ASP A 77 -1.09 -17.70 4.71
CA ASP A 77 -0.83 -19.12 4.47
C ASP A 77 0.15 -19.67 5.51
N ALA A 78 1.06 -18.81 6.02
CA ALA A 78 1.90 -19.11 7.16
C ALA A 78 2.19 -17.83 7.95
N PHE A 79 2.47 -17.98 9.24
CA PHE A 79 2.87 -16.87 10.09
C PHE A 79 4.40 -16.72 10.06
N ALA A 80 4.83 -15.51 9.73
CA ALA A 80 6.24 -15.13 9.71
C ALA A 80 6.40 -13.64 9.93
N THR A 81 7.57 -13.23 10.41
CA THR A 81 7.97 -11.82 10.39
C THR A 81 8.36 -11.45 8.94
N GLY A 82 8.21 -10.18 8.58
CA GLY A 82 8.66 -9.73 7.25
C GLY A 82 10.19 -9.77 7.06
N THR A 83 10.95 -10.10 8.11
CA THR A 83 12.42 -10.19 8.11
C THR A 83 12.95 -11.63 8.07
N ASP A 84 12.08 -12.62 8.22
CA ASP A 84 12.45 -14.05 8.22
C ASP A 84 11.26 -14.89 7.73
N VAL A 85 11.21 -15.12 6.43
CA VAL A 85 10.13 -15.85 5.76
C VAL A 85 10.59 -17.26 5.43
N PRO A 86 9.85 -18.32 5.80
CA PRO A 86 10.28 -19.72 5.63
C PRO A 86 10.20 -20.19 4.18
N LEU A 87 10.83 -19.45 3.28
CA LEU A 87 11.00 -19.79 1.87
C LEU A 87 12.48 -19.73 1.49
N ARG A 88 12.87 -20.58 0.52
CA ARG A 88 14.23 -20.56 -0.02
C ARG A 88 14.50 -19.27 -0.80
N ASP A 89 15.77 -18.97 -0.99
CA ASP A 89 16.22 -17.87 -1.86
C ASP A 89 15.68 -18.06 -3.28
N GLY A 90 15.31 -16.96 -3.90
CA GLY A 90 14.79 -16.98 -5.27
C GLY A 90 13.50 -17.78 -5.44
N ALA A 91 12.64 -17.81 -4.45
CA ALA A 91 11.35 -18.52 -4.52
C ALA A 91 10.27 -17.74 -5.29
N ALA A 92 10.36 -16.40 -5.34
CA ALA A 92 9.32 -15.51 -5.83
C ALA A 92 9.66 -14.86 -7.17
N ASP A 93 8.66 -14.77 -8.06
CA ASP A 93 8.72 -13.95 -9.27
C ASP A 93 8.31 -12.50 -8.96
N CYS A 94 7.45 -12.32 -7.94
CA CYS A 94 7.03 -11.03 -7.45
C CYS A 94 6.91 -11.05 -5.93
N VAL A 95 7.40 -10.01 -5.25
CA VAL A 95 7.11 -9.72 -3.84
C VAL A 95 6.26 -8.47 -3.77
N LEU A 96 5.13 -8.57 -3.05
CA LEU A 96 4.23 -7.48 -2.73
C LEU A 96 4.35 -7.18 -1.23
N SER A 97 4.48 -5.90 -0.87
CA SER A 97 4.37 -5.44 0.51
C SER A 97 3.71 -4.07 0.54
N THR A 98 2.51 -4.00 1.09
CA THR A 98 1.68 -2.79 1.02
C THR A 98 1.30 -2.32 2.41
N GLN A 99 1.72 -1.10 2.77
CA GLN A 99 1.42 -0.48 4.06
C GLN A 99 1.87 -1.37 5.23
N VAL A 100 3.14 -1.75 5.21
CA VAL A 100 3.77 -2.66 6.20
C VAL A 100 5.03 -2.07 6.79
N ILE A 101 5.90 -1.51 5.95
CA ILE A 101 7.24 -1.11 6.40
C ILE A 101 7.24 0.07 7.37
N GLU A 102 6.19 0.87 7.39
CA GLU A 102 5.95 1.91 8.40
C GLU A 102 5.76 1.35 9.80
N HIS A 103 5.29 0.10 9.90
CA HIS A 103 5.01 -0.62 11.14
C HIS A 103 6.16 -1.53 11.60
N VAL A 104 7.28 -1.51 10.89
CA VAL A 104 8.44 -2.35 11.19
C VAL A 104 9.60 -1.49 11.70
N PRO A 105 10.15 -1.76 12.89
CA PRO A 105 11.24 -0.95 13.44
C PRO A 105 12.56 -1.11 12.66
N ARG A 106 12.70 -2.15 11.83
CA ARG A 106 13.89 -2.45 11.02
C ARG A 106 13.53 -2.64 9.54
N PRO A 107 13.09 -1.57 8.84
CA PRO A 107 12.56 -1.66 7.47
C PRO A 107 13.59 -2.14 6.45
N PHE A 108 14.88 -1.86 6.65
CA PHE A 108 15.96 -2.35 5.78
C PHE A 108 16.04 -3.89 5.75
N GLU A 109 15.75 -4.55 6.88
CA GLU A 109 15.74 -6.01 6.95
C GLU A 109 14.58 -6.62 6.17
N VAL A 110 13.40 -6.00 6.21
CA VAL A 110 12.24 -6.45 5.41
C VAL A 110 12.53 -6.36 3.91
N VAL A 111 13.15 -5.27 3.46
CA VAL A 111 13.45 -5.10 2.03
C VAL A 111 14.60 -6.01 1.60
N ALA A 112 15.58 -6.28 2.48
CA ALA A 112 16.63 -7.28 2.25
C ALA A 112 16.03 -8.70 2.14
N GLU A 113 15.06 -9.04 2.99
CA GLU A 113 14.35 -10.32 2.91
C GLU A 113 13.54 -10.43 1.61
N ALA A 114 12.82 -9.38 1.21
CA ALA A 114 12.14 -9.33 -0.07
C ALA A 114 13.12 -9.56 -1.24
N ALA A 115 14.29 -8.94 -1.20
CA ALA A 115 15.33 -9.15 -2.20
C ALA A 115 15.88 -10.58 -2.20
N ARG A 116 16.06 -11.23 -1.02
CA ARG A 116 16.45 -12.64 -0.91
C ARG A 116 15.43 -13.55 -1.59
N LEU A 117 14.15 -13.32 -1.32
CA LEU A 117 13.04 -14.11 -1.84
C LEU A 117 12.89 -14.01 -3.37
N LEU A 118 13.21 -12.86 -3.95
CA LEU A 118 13.10 -12.65 -5.39
C LEU A 118 14.08 -13.48 -6.20
N LYS A 119 13.60 -14.04 -7.31
CA LYS A 119 14.43 -14.55 -8.40
C LYS A 119 15.18 -13.40 -9.09
N PRO A 120 16.34 -13.65 -9.73
CA PRO A 120 16.92 -12.68 -10.67
C PRO A 120 15.88 -12.26 -11.74
N GLY A 121 15.69 -10.97 -11.94
CA GLY A 121 14.64 -10.41 -12.79
C GLY A 121 13.23 -10.38 -12.17
N GLY A 122 13.08 -10.76 -10.91
CA GLY A 122 11.85 -10.66 -10.15
C GLY A 122 11.56 -9.23 -9.67
N SER A 123 10.30 -8.91 -9.46
CA SER A 123 9.82 -7.55 -9.13
C SER A 123 9.40 -7.41 -7.68
N LEU A 124 9.82 -6.29 -7.04
CA LEU A 124 9.27 -5.82 -5.77
C LEU A 124 8.27 -4.69 -6.03
N LEU A 125 7.06 -4.82 -5.48
CA LEU A 125 6.07 -3.74 -5.35
C LEU A 125 5.94 -3.42 -3.86
N LEU A 126 6.43 -2.24 -3.46
CA LEU A 126 6.49 -1.81 -2.07
C LEU A 126 5.78 -0.48 -1.89
N SER A 127 4.70 -0.43 -1.11
CA SER A 127 4.04 0.83 -0.81
C SER A 127 4.17 1.22 0.65
N ALA A 128 4.27 2.54 0.88
CA ALA A 128 4.27 3.11 2.21
C ALA A 128 3.71 4.53 2.21
N PRO A 129 3.17 5.01 3.36
CA PRO A 129 2.67 6.36 3.48
C PRO A 129 3.82 7.40 3.49
N GLN A 130 3.59 8.54 2.82
CA GLN A 130 4.44 9.72 2.97
C GLN A 130 3.85 10.67 4.00
N ALA A 131 2.52 10.79 4.01
CA ALA A 131 1.80 11.64 4.96
C ALA A 131 0.49 10.98 5.38
N GLN A 132 0.43 10.60 6.63
CA GLN A 132 -0.73 9.97 7.28
C GLN A 132 -0.65 10.25 8.77
N TRP A 133 -1.81 10.31 9.47
CA TRP A 133 -1.85 10.37 10.93
C TRP A 133 -1.28 9.11 11.58
N LEU A 134 -0.97 9.18 12.87
CA LEU A 134 -0.56 8.00 13.65
C LEU A 134 -1.70 6.97 13.67
N HIS A 135 -1.32 5.72 13.41
CA HIS A 135 -2.24 4.59 13.39
C HIS A 135 -1.50 3.31 13.81
N GLU A 136 -2.24 2.30 14.25
CA GLU A 136 -1.69 1.03 14.74
C GLU A 136 -0.67 1.18 15.88
N GLU A 137 -0.84 2.24 16.72
CA GLU A 137 0.02 2.48 17.87
C GLU A 137 0.11 1.24 18.79
N PRO A 138 1.29 0.93 19.35
CA PRO A 138 2.55 1.68 19.33
C PRO A 138 3.48 1.33 18.14
N HIS A 139 3.02 0.63 17.13
CA HIS A 139 3.84 0.10 16.04
C HIS A 139 3.76 0.97 14.77
N ASP A 140 3.85 2.28 14.90
CA ASP A 140 3.84 3.24 13.79
C ASP A 140 5.11 4.09 13.85
N TYR A 141 6.13 3.69 13.06
CA TYR A 141 7.51 4.18 13.22
C TYR A 141 7.93 5.18 12.16
N PHE A 142 7.49 5.02 10.90
CA PHE A 142 8.07 5.73 9.77
C PHE A 142 7.05 6.29 8.78
N ARG A 143 7.48 7.35 8.07
CA ARG A 143 6.85 7.88 6.85
C ARG A 143 7.92 7.97 5.79
N TYR A 144 7.59 7.64 4.54
CA TYR A 144 8.60 7.47 3.49
C TYR A 144 8.39 8.43 2.34
N THR A 145 9.42 9.24 2.07
CA THR A 145 9.51 9.93 0.78
C THR A 145 9.87 8.93 -0.32
N LYS A 146 9.65 9.32 -1.57
CA LYS A 146 10.11 8.52 -2.72
C LYS A 146 11.60 8.16 -2.65
N TYR A 147 12.42 9.07 -2.15
CA TYR A 147 13.86 8.85 -2.03
C TYR A 147 14.21 7.86 -0.93
N GLY A 148 13.49 7.88 0.19
CA GLY A 148 13.65 6.91 1.27
C GLY A 148 13.32 5.48 0.79
N LEU A 149 12.23 5.30 0.03
CA LEU A 149 11.89 4.00 -0.56
C LEU A 149 12.95 3.51 -1.57
N MET A 150 13.46 4.42 -2.42
CA MET A 150 14.52 4.08 -3.36
C MET A 150 15.81 3.64 -2.64
N GLU A 151 16.15 4.28 -1.52
CA GLU A 151 17.33 3.95 -0.73
C GLU A 151 17.19 2.58 -0.05
N LEU A 152 16.02 2.24 0.48
CA LEU A 152 15.73 0.90 1.00
C LEU A 152 16.00 -0.17 -0.06
N ALA A 153 15.50 0.03 -1.28
CA ALA A 153 15.69 -0.93 -2.37
C ALA A 153 17.15 -1.04 -2.78
N ARG A 154 17.87 0.08 -2.94
CA ARG A 154 19.29 0.08 -3.31
C ARG A 154 20.17 -0.63 -2.28
N THR A 155 19.92 -0.34 -1.01
CA THR A 155 20.65 -0.99 0.10
C THR A 155 20.44 -2.51 0.12
N ALA A 156 19.29 -2.98 -0.32
CA ALA A 156 18.99 -4.40 -0.47
C ALA A 156 19.48 -5.01 -1.79
N GLY A 157 20.23 -4.27 -2.62
CA GLY A 157 20.75 -4.75 -3.91
C GLY A 157 19.70 -4.81 -5.02
N LEU A 158 18.55 -4.16 -4.85
CA LEU A 158 17.52 -4.04 -5.88
C LEU A 158 17.74 -2.79 -6.73
N THR A 159 17.33 -2.83 -7.98
CA THR A 159 17.32 -1.68 -8.89
C THR A 159 15.95 -1.01 -8.86
N PRO A 160 15.81 0.21 -8.29
CA PRO A 160 14.57 0.97 -8.39
C PRO A 160 14.27 1.31 -9.86
N LEU A 161 13.09 0.95 -10.35
CA LEU A 161 12.65 1.25 -11.71
C LEU A 161 11.82 2.54 -11.74
N SER A 162 10.88 2.66 -10.80
CA SER A 162 10.03 3.84 -10.66
C SER A 162 9.47 3.96 -9.26
N VAL A 163 9.02 5.17 -8.91
CA VAL A 163 8.21 5.42 -7.73
C VAL A 163 6.98 6.20 -8.18
N VAL A 164 5.81 5.63 -7.93
CA VAL A 164 4.51 6.18 -8.31
C VAL A 164 3.89 6.82 -7.07
N PRO A 165 3.73 8.15 -7.02
CA PRO A 165 2.98 8.80 -5.96
C PRO A 165 1.49 8.49 -6.12
N PHE A 166 0.78 8.25 -5.03
CA PHE A 166 -0.67 8.11 -5.07
C PHE A 166 -1.35 9.32 -4.43
N GLY A 167 -2.01 10.09 -5.31
CA GLY A 167 -2.53 11.42 -5.04
C GLY A 167 -1.46 12.51 -5.12
N GLY A 168 -1.89 13.75 -5.23
CA GLY A 168 -1.07 14.95 -5.13
C GLY A 168 -1.40 15.75 -3.88
N ALA A 169 -0.88 16.99 -3.78
CA ALA A 169 -1.03 17.86 -2.62
C ALA A 169 -2.50 18.12 -2.26
N ILE A 170 -3.37 18.32 -3.25
CA ILE A 170 -4.80 18.58 -3.01
C ILE A 170 -5.51 17.33 -2.49
N ALA A 171 -5.18 16.16 -3.04
CA ALA A 171 -5.69 14.88 -2.53
C ALA A 171 -5.24 14.64 -1.09
N LEU A 172 -3.98 14.93 -0.77
CA LEU A 172 -3.45 14.83 0.59
C LEU A 172 -4.19 15.76 1.57
N ILE A 173 -4.39 17.03 1.19
CA ILE A 173 -5.15 18.00 2.03
C ILE A 173 -6.56 17.48 2.27
N GLY A 174 -7.25 17.03 1.24
CA GLY A 174 -8.60 16.47 1.34
C GLY A 174 -8.66 15.21 2.20
N PHE A 175 -7.68 14.33 2.07
CA PHE A 175 -7.53 13.13 2.89
C PHE A 175 -7.37 13.48 4.38
N LEU A 176 -6.43 14.35 4.73
CA LEU A 176 -6.20 14.77 6.10
C LEU A 176 -7.41 15.51 6.67
N LEU A 177 -8.00 16.44 5.91
CA LEU A 177 -9.18 17.19 6.34
C LEU A 177 -10.37 16.26 6.59
N SER A 178 -10.65 15.33 5.68
CA SER A 178 -11.78 14.41 5.84
C SER A 178 -11.63 13.49 7.04
N SER A 179 -10.40 13.07 7.33
CA SER A 179 -10.09 12.16 8.44
C SER A 179 -10.23 12.83 9.80
N HIS A 180 -9.99 14.15 9.85
CA HIS A 180 -10.11 14.96 11.06
C HIS A 180 -11.46 15.69 11.20
N VAL A 181 -12.45 15.40 10.35
CA VAL A 181 -13.82 15.89 10.56
C VAL A 181 -14.26 15.46 11.96
N PRO A 182 -14.59 16.41 12.87
CA PRO A 182 -14.84 16.14 14.27
C PRO A 182 -15.86 15.02 14.46
N MET A 183 -15.55 14.10 15.35
CA MET A 183 -16.55 13.16 15.85
C MET A 183 -17.50 13.95 16.75
N LEU A 184 -18.57 14.49 16.19
CA LEU A 184 -19.70 15.00 16.93
C LEU A 184 -20.37 13.83 17.66
N GLY A 185 -19.71 13.26 18.69
CA GLY A 185 -20.23 12.24 19.59
C GLY A 185 -21.02 11.08 18.95
N ALA A 186 -20.81 10.82 17.69
CA ALA A 186 -21.69 10.01 16.89
C ALA A 186 -21.39 8.53 17.11
N LYS A 187 -22.18 7.88 17.95
CA LYS A 187 -22.32 6.41 17.94
C LYS A 187 -22.63 5.97 16.50
N GLU A 188 -22.03 4.85 16.08
CA GLU A 188 -22.35 4.24 14.79
C GLU A 188 -23.87 4.13 14.60
N ARG A 189 -24.34 4.49 13.38
CA ARG A 189 -25.75 4.52 12.97
C ARG A 189 -26.60 5.66 13.59
N SER A 190 -26.03 6.63 14.30
CA SER A 190 -26.78 7.85 14.66
C SER A 190 -27.00 8.74 13.44
N PRO A 191 -28.00 9.66 13.43
CA PRO A 191 -28.17 10.63 12.35
C PRO A 191 -26.89 11.45 12.08
N TRP A 192 -26.19 11.84 13.12
CA TRP A 192 -24.93 12.58 13.05
C TRP A 192 -23.79 11.78 12.41
N TRP A 193 -23.77 10.47 12.55
CA TRP A 193 -22.85 9.60 11.86
C TRP A 193 -23.05 9.63 10.33
N HIS A 194 -24.29 9.66 9.86
CA HIS A 194 -24.59 9.79 8.42
C HIS A 194 -24.19 11.18 7.90
N VAL A 195 -24.46 12.24 8.65
CA VAL A 195 -24.04 13.61 8.30
C VAL A 195 -22.51 13.68 8.18
N ARG A 196 -21.78 13.17 9.16
CA ARG A 196 -20.31 13.09 9.11
C ARG A 196 -19.80 12.38 7.86
N ARG A 197 -20.36 11.20 7.55
CA ARG A 197 -19.98 10.44 6.35
C ARG A 197 -20.24 11.20 5.07
N SER A 198 -21.35 11.91 4.99
CA SER A 198 -21.66 12.75 3.84
C SER A 198 -20.65 13.88 3.67
N ILE A 199 -20.28 14.56 4.75
CA ILE A 199 -19.25 15.60 4.73
C ILE A 199 -17.90 15.02 4.28
N GLN A 200 -17.47 13.91 4.85
CA GLN A 200 -16.23 13.22 4.45
C GLN A 200 -16.25 12.86 2.97
N ALA A 201 -17.35 12.30 2.47
CA ALA A 201 -17.52 11.93 1.09
C ALA A 201 -17.42 13.15 0.14
N VAL A 202 -18.05 14.26 0.49
CA VAL A 202 -18.01 15.51 -0.28
C VAL A 202 -16.58 16.07 -0.32
N ILE A 203 -15.89 16.14 0.84
CA ILE A 203 -14.52 16.62 0.92
C ILE A 203 -13.60 15.77 0.00
N GLN A 204 -13.68 14.45 0.12
CA GLN A 204 -12.85 13.54 -0.67
C GLN A 204 -13.18 13.61 -2.16
N TRP A 205 -14.46 13.73 -2.52
CA TRP A 205 -14.87 13.88 -3.90
C TRP A 205 -14.36 15.19 -4.51
N CYS A 206 -14.48 16.31 -3.80
CA CYS A 206 -13.95 17.61 -4.24
C CYS A 206 -12.42 17.54 -4.38
N ALA A 207 -11.72 17.00 -3.38
CA ALA A 207 -10.27 16.86 -3.40
C ALA A 207 -9.79 16.01 -4.58
N GLU A 208 -10.43 14.87 -4.83
CA GLU A 208 -10.11 14.00 -5.96
C GLU A 208 -10.27 14.73 -7.31
N ARG A 209 -11.33 15.50 -7.47
CA ARG A 209 -11.60 16.26 -8.71
C ARG A 209 -10.61 17.40 -8.92
N LEU A 210 -10.35 18.16 -7.86
CA LEU A 210 -9.39 19.27 -7.92
C LEU A 210 -7.96 18.78 -8.11
N ASP A 211 -7.57 17.67 -7.48
CA ASP A 211 -6.23 17.10 -7.64
C ASP A 211 -5.97 16.62 -9.09
N ARG A 212 -7.00 16.15 -9.77
CA ARG A 212 -6.91 15.81 -11.21
C ARG A 212 -6.73 17.03 -12.12
N LEU A 213 -7.30 18.16 -11.74
CA LEU A 213 -7.21 19.41 -12.52
C LEU A 213 -5.91 20.16 -12.23
N PHE A 214 -5.44 20.12 -11.01
CA PHE A 214 -4.30 20.90 -10.49
C PHE A 214 -3.29 19.98 -9.78
N HIS A 215 -2.88 18.93 -10.47
CA HIS A 215 -2.00 17.91 -9.87
C HIS A 215 -0.64 18.47 -9.48
N VAL A 216 -0.31 18.40 -8.18
CA VAL A 216 0.98 18.80 -7.62
C VAL A 216 1.62 17.56 -6.97
N PRO A 217 2.57 16.90 -7.66
CA PRO A 217 3.10 15.60 -7.24
C PRO A 217 4.18 15.66 -6.16
N SER A 218 4.57 16.86 -5.70
CA SER A 218 5.61 17.03 -4.67
C SER A 218 5.21 16.49 -3.31
N ASP A 219 3.92 16.64 -2.99
CA ASP A 219 3.32 16.18 -1.74
C ASP A 219 2.22 15.17 -2.06
N THR A 220 2.35 13.99 -1.50
CA THR A 220 1.47 12.85 -1.78
C THR A 220 1.05 12.14 -0.50
N MET A 221 -0.05 11.42 -0.55
CA MET A 221 -0.49 10.60 0.57
C MET A 221 0.50 9.45 0.84
N GLY A 222 1.06 8.87 -0.22
CA GLY A 222 2.05 7.82 -0.13
C GLY A 222 2.66 7.48 -1.50
N ASN A 223 3.53 6.50 -1.53
CA ASN A 223 4.30 6.13 -2.70
C ASN A 223 4.28 4.61 -2.90
N LEU A 224 4.22 4.16 -4.16
CA LEU A 224 4.47 2.80 -4.59
C LEU A 224 5.83 2.74 -5.30
N LEU A 225 6.80 2.08 -4.68
CA LEU A 225 8.07 1.74 -5.31
C LEU A 225 7.92 0.48 -6.14
N ILE A 226 8.44 0.53 -7.34
CA ILE A 226 8.67 -0.62 -8.22
C ILE A 226 10.18 -0.81 -8.33
N ALA A 227 10.67 -1.98 -7.93
CA ALA A 227 12.09 -2.33 -8.05
C ALA A 227 12.25 -3.74 -8.63
N GLU A 228 13.43 -4.04 -9.17
CA GLU A 228 13.74 -5.34 -9.77
C GLU A 228 15.05 -5.87 -9.19
N LYS A 229 15.12 -7.20 -8.97
CA LYS A 229 16.37 -7.86 -8.63
C LYS A 229 17.21 -8.00 -9.89
N PRO A 230 18.46 -7.52 -9.91
CA PRO A 230 19.36 -7.71 -11.06
C PRO A 230 19.49 -9.17 -11.46
N ARG A 231 19.71 -9.40 -12.78
CA ARG A 231 19.92 -10.73 -13.36
C ARG A 231 21.30 -11.27 -13.08
#